data_395b578eb8dee24831668dd53f8ff874
#
_entry.id   395b578eb8dee24831668dd53f8ff874
#
_cell.length_a   1.000
_cell.length_b   1.000
_cell.length_c   1.000
_cell.angle_alpha   90.00
_cell.angle_beta   90.00
_cell.angle_gamma   90.00
#
_symmetry.space_group_name_H-M   'P 1'
#
loop_
_entity.id
_entity.type
_entity.pdbx_description
1 polymer ?
#
loop_
_entity_poly.entity_id
_entity_poly.type
_entity_poly.pdbx_seq_one_letter_code
_entity_poly.pdbx_strand_id
1 'polypeptide(L)'
;ERAALGHDMTGAIKKIRSLYEKTAVQNTALRSMWVLNCIGGADEEWLLKQTHHGNEHIRTWAIKLLCDHGEISNATKTRFIQMADKDTAGLVQLHLASALQQLPFNDRWPLAAALTSHDTYAKDPVLPLMVWYGINPAIPENRAEAVKLIARCKIPKVRQFIARRLTGEEDIVEEKKK
;
A
#
# COMPACT_ATOMS: atom_id res chain seq x y z
N GLU A 1 14.65 8.92 21.37
CA GLU A 1 16.05 9.19 21.79
C GLU A 1 16.66 7.95 22.43
N ARG A 2 16.10 7.36 23.52
CA ARG A 2 16.68 6.18 24.20
C ARG A 2 16.88 4.97 23.29
N ALA A 3 15.91 4.63 22.45
CA ALA A 3 16.03 3.54 21.49
C ALA A 3 17.17 3.79 20.49
N ALA A 4 17.31 5.02 20.00
CA ALA A 4 18.38 5.41 19.09
C ALA A 4 19.78 5.37 19.76
N LEU A 5 19.83 5.46 21.11
CA LEU A 5 21.06 5.33 21.90
C LEU A 5 21.35 3.87 22.31
N GLY A 6 20.62 2.89 21.82
CA GLY A 6 20.84 1.47 22.11
C GLY A 6 20.40 1.00 23.50
N HIS A 7 19.54 1.76 24.20
CA HIS A 7 18.99 1.31 25.49
C HIS A 7 18.02 0.14 25.29
N ASP A 8 17.99 -0.78 26.26
CA ASP A 8 17.01 -1.88 26.28
C ASP A 8 15.58 -1.33 26.42
N MET A 9 14.77 -1.57 25.39
CA MET A 9 13.38 -1.12 25.32
C MET A 9 12.38 -2.24 25.61
N THR A 10 12.82 -3.44 25.96
CA THR A 10 11.96 -4.65 26.12
C THR A 10 10.79 -4.39 27.08
N GLY A 11 11.06 -3.79 28.22
CA GLY A 11 10.03 -3.45 29.21
C GLY A 11 9.01 -2.43 28.70
N ALA A 12 9.45 -1.43 27.93
CA ALA A 12 8.58 -0.43 27.31
C ALA A 12 7.71 -1.05 26.21
N ILE A 13 8.32 -1.85 25.33
CA ILE A 13 7.60 -2.57 24.25
C ILE A 13 6.47 -3.41 24.84
N LYS A 14 6.76 -4.21 25.89
CA LYS A 14 5.75 -5.04 26.55
C LYS A 14 4.58 -4.24 27.10
N LYS A 15 4.85 -3.13 27.77
CA LYS A 15 3.82 -2.22 28.33
C LYS A 15 2.96 -1.61 27.23
N ILE A 16 3.58 -1.13 26.14
CA ILE A 16 2.86 -0.46 25.06
C ILE A 16 2.06 -1.47 24.22
N ARG A 17 2.57 -2.68 23.96
CA ARG A 17 1.79 -3.78 23.34
C ARG A 17 0.57 -4.12 24.18
N SER A 18 0.71 -4.22 25.52
CA SER A 18 -0.44 -4.45 26.41
C SER A 18 -1.44 -3.29 26.39
N LEU A 19 -1.00 -2.05 26.29
CA LEU A 19 -1.88 -0.89 26.13
C LEU A 19 -2.63 -0.95 24.80
N TYR A 20 -1.93 -1.26 23.72
CA TYR A 20 -2.52 -1.43 22.38
C TYR A 20 -3.62 -2.49 22.36
N GLU A 21 -3.38 -3.65 22.97
CA GLU A 21 -4.30 -4.78 22.99
C GLU A 21 -5.56 -4.52 23.85
N LYS A 22 -5.42 -3.75 24.93
CA LYS A 22 -6.50 -3.49 25.89
C LYS A 22 -7.35 -2.28 25.57
N THR A 23 -6.84 -1.38 24.73
CA THR A 23 -7.56 -0.13 24.44
C THR A 23 -8.68 -0.32 23.44
N ALA A 24 -9.87 0.18 23.77
CA ALA A 24 -10.98 0.33 22.82
C ALA A 24 -10.92 1.68 22.06
N VAL A 25 -10.00 2.58 22.44
CA VAL A 25 -9.91 3.92 21.87
C VAL A 25 -8.96 3.91 20.68
N GLN A 26 -9.49 4.12 19.47
CA GLN A 26 -8.75 4.11 18.21
C GLN A 26 -7.50 4.98 18.23
N ASN A 27 -7.60 6.22 18.71
CA ASN A 27 -6.46 7.14 18.75
C ASN A 27 -5.33 6.63 19.67
N THR A 28 -5.69 5.96 20.77
CA THR A 28 -4.71 5.34 21.67
C THR A 28 -4.03 4.15 20.99
N ALA A 29 -4.79 3.32 20.27
CA ALA A 29 -4.23 2.20 19.51
C ALA A 29 -3.25 2.68 18.43
N LEU A 30 -3.62 3.68 17.64
CA LEU A 30 -2.75 4.27 16.61
C LEU A 30 -1.47 4.86 17.20
N ARG A 31 -1.58 5.64 18.28
CA ARG A 31 -0.40 6.21 18.97
C ARG A 31 0.51 5.11 19.51
N SER A 32 -0.07 4.07 20.10
CA SER A 32 0.72 2.92 20.60
C SER A 32 1.46 2.22 19.46
N MET A 33 0.81 2.04 18.31
CA MET A 33 1.41 1.46 17.10
C MET A 33 2.60 2.30 16.60
N TRP A 34 2.46 3.62 16.54
CA TRP A 34 3.54 4.52 16.13
C TRP A 34 4.71 4.50 17.13
N VAL A 35 4.42 4.52 18.44
CA VAL A 35 5.47 4.41 19.45
C VAL A 35 6.18 3.07 19.35
N LEU A 36 5.45 1.96 19.19
CA LEU A 36 6.05 0.63 18.96
C LEU A 36 6.99 0.64 17.76
N ASN A 37 6.58 1.25 16.65
CA ASN A 37 7.44 1.38 15.47
C ASN A 37 8.74 2.16 15.80
N CYS A 38 8.63 3.30 16.48
CA CYS A 38 9.78 4.13 16.83
C CYS A 38 10.80 3.47 17.78
N ILE A 39 10.35 2.49 18.59
CA ILE A 39 11.22 1.81 19.58
C ILE A 39 11.59 0.37 19.17
N GLY A 40 11.31 -0.02 17.89
CA GLY A 40 11.63 -1.35 17.38
C GLY A 40 10.70 -2.46 17.88
N GLY A 41 9.53 -2.10 18.40
CA GLY A 41 8.53 -3.06 18.89
C GLY A 41 7.45 -3.45 17.88
N ALA A 42 7.45 -2.86 16.68
CA ALA A 42 6.53 -3.19 15.59
C ALA A 42 7.29 -3.92 14.49
N ASP A 43 7.68 -5.16 14.73
CA ASP A 43 8.29 -6.02 13.73
C ASP A 43 7.32 -6.42 12.61
N GLU A 44 7.84 -6.97 11.51
CA GLU A 44 7.04 -7.36 10.35
C GLU A 44 5.93 -8.35 10.72
N GLU A 45 6.23 -9.35 11.56
CA GLU A 45 5.23 -10.33 11.99
C GLU A 45 4.07 -9.67 12.74
N TRP A 46 4.38 -8.77 13.65
CA TRP A 46 3.37 -8.02 14.38
C TRP A 46 2.55 -7.12 13.46
N LEU A 47 3.20 -6.40 12.53
CA LEU A 47 2.53 -5.53 11.55
C LEU A 47 1.63 -6.33 10.60
N LEU A 48 2.06 -7.49 10.12
CA LEU A 48 1.23 -8.39 9.32
C LEU A 48 -0.04 -8.82 10.06
N LYS A 49 0.02 -9.08 11.36
CA LYS A 49 -1.19 -9.32 12.17
C LYS A 49 -2.13 -8.12 12.17
N GLN A 50 -1.59 -6.89 12.22
CA GLN A 50 -2.41 -5.67 12.22
C GLN A 50 -3.13 -5.43 10.88
N THR A 51 -2.65 -5.99 9.77
CA THR A 51 -3.36 -5.93 8.49
C THR A 51 -4.71 -6.67 8.51
N HIS A 52 -4.99 -7.48 9.53
CA HIS A 52 -6.27 -8.17 9.74
C HIS A 52 -7.20 -7.46 10.74
N HIS A 53 -6.76 -6.33 11.29
CA HIS A 53 -7.53 -5.61 12.31
C HIS A 53 -8.87 -5.11 11.77
N GLY A 54 -9.94 -5.12 12.59
CA GLY A 54 -11.27 -4.66 12.20
C GLY A 54 -11.33 -3.18 11.79
N ASN A 55 -10.49 -2.34 12.37
CA ASN A 55 -10.43 -0.90 12.08
C ASN A 55 -9.54 -0.64 10.85
N GLU A 56 -10.09 0.03 9.83
CA GLU A 56 -9.40 0.35 8.58
C GLU A 56 -8.15 1.23 8.77
N HIS A 57 -8.17 2.16 9.72
CA HIS A 57 -7.01 3.02 10.00
C HIS A 57 -5.82 2.23 10.54
N ILE A 58 -6.08 1.21 11.37
CA ILE A 58 -5.01 0.32 11.84
C ILE A 58 -4.44 -0.49 10.67
N ARG A 59 -5.30 -1.06 9.80
CA ARG A 59 -4.85 -1.77 8.60
C ARG A 59 -4.03 -0.88 7.67
N THR A 60 -4.48 0.34 7.47
CA THR A 60 -3.80 1.36 6.66
C THR A 60 -2.40 1.70 7.18
N TRP A 61 -2.29 1.94 8.49
CA TRP A 61 -0.99 2.20 9.11
C TRP A 61 -0.09 0.98 9.11
N ALA A 62 -0.63 -0.24 9.22
CA ALA A 62 0.15 -1.45 9.08
C ALA A 62 0.78 -1.55 7.67
N ILE A 63 0.02 -1.26 6.60
CA ILE A 63 0.55 -1.20 5.23
C ILE A 63 1.69 -0.19 5.14
N LYS A 64 1.45 1.04 5.63
CA LYS A 64 2.44 2.10 5.56
C LYS A 64 3.74 1.71 6.27
N LEU A 65 3.64 1.23 7.51
CA LEU A 65 4.80 0.86 8.31
C LEU A 65 5.56 -0.34 7.72
N LEU A 66 4.86 -1.32 7.13
CA LEU A 66 5.49 -2.42 6.40
C LEU A 66 6.31 -1.93 5.20
N CYS A 67 5.86 -0.88 4.52
CA CYS A 67 6.61 -0.25 3.43
C CYS A 67 7.81 0.56 3.95
N ASP A 68 7.70 1.18 5.13
CA ASP A 68 8.75 2.03 5.70
C ASP A 68 9.93 1.22 6.28
N HIS A 69 9.78 -0.10 6.50
CA HIS A 69 10.82 -0.98 7.05
C HIS A 69 11.93 -1.40 6.05
N GLY A 70 11.89 -0.90 4.82
CA GLY A 70 12.89 -1.20 3.79
C GLY A 70 12.40 -2.22 2.76
N GLU A 71 13.13 -3.32 2.56
CA GLU A 71 12.74 -4.34 1.56
C GLU A 71 11.46 -5.06 1.97
N ILE A 72 10.45 -5.01 1.09
CA ILE A 72 9.14 -5.64 1.33
C ILE A 72 9.24 -7.14 1.07
N SER A 73 9.02 -7.95 2.10
CA SER A 73 9.10 -9.41 2.02
C SER A 73 8.02 -10.03 1.12
N ASN A 74 8.25 -11.27 0.70
CA ASN A 74 7.25 -12.01 -0.07
C ASN A 74 5.96 -12.28 0.72
N ALA A 75 6.03 -12.41 2.04
CA ALA A 75 4.87 -12.55 2.91
C ALA A 75 4.01 -11.28 2.87
N THR A 76 4.65 -10.12 3.00
CA THR A 76 3.98 -8.81 2.92
C THR A 76 3.39 -8.56 1.53
N LYS A 77 4.11 -8.86 0.43
CA LYS A 77 3.60 -8.75 -0.95
C LYS A 77 2.34 -9.60 -1.14
N THR A 78 2.38 -10.85 -0.72
CA THR A 78 1.24 -11.77 -0.79
C THR A 78 0.06 -11.23 0.00
N ARG A 79 0.29 -10.71 1.20
CA ARG A 79 -0.75 -10.11 2.03
C ARG A 79 -1.36 -8.88 1.38
N PHE A 80 -0.58 -8.01 0.78
CA PHE A 80 -1.07 -6.81 0.08
C PHE A 80 -1.98 -7.18 -1.10
N ILE A 81 -1.62 -8.19 -1.89
CA ILE A 81 -2.45 -8.72 -2.99
C ILE A 81 -3.79 -9.23 -2.46
N GLN A 82 -3.78 -10.00 -1.37
CA GLN A 82 -5.02 -10.50 -0.75
C GLN A 82 -5.92 -9.38 -0.23
N MET A 83 -5.31 -8.33 0.36
CA MET A 83 -6.06 -7.16 0.82
C MET A 83 -6.65 -6.38 -0.35
N ALA A 84 -5.89 -6.17 -1.42
CA ALA A 84 -6.37 -5.48 -2.63
C ALA A 84 -7.59 -6.18 -3.25
N ASP A 85 -7.64 -7.51 -3.18
CA ASP A 85 -8.74 -8.32 -3.70
C ASP A 85 -9.98 -8.30 -2.78
N LYS A 86 -9.80 -8.26 -1.45
CA LYS A 86 -10.86 -8.54 -0.47
C LYS A 86 -11.27 -7.37 0.41
N ASP A 87 -10.40 -6.40 0.63
CA ASP A 87 -10.69 -5.28 1.54
C ASP A 87 -11.57 -4.25 0.83
N THR A 88 -12.70 -3.91 1.45
CA THR A 88 -13.68 -2.97 0.88
C THR A 88 -13.48 -1.53 1.34
N ALA A 89 -12.49 -1.24 2.18
CA ALA A 89 -12.23 0.09 2.66
C ALA A 89 -11.40 0.90 1.64
N GLY A 90 -11.95 2.01 1.14
CA GLY A 90 -11.28 2.86 0.15
C GLY A 90 -9.92 3.40 0.62
N LEU A 91 -9.81 3.71 1.91
CA LEU A 91 -8.56 4.16 2.51
C LEU A 91 -7.46 3.08 2.43
N VAL A 92 -7.82 1.82 2.68
CA VAL A 92 -6.89 0.68 2.55
C VAL A 92 -6.48 0.50 1.09
N GLN A 93 -7.43 0.53 0.15
CA GLN A 93 -7.14 0.43 -1.29
C GLN A 93 -6.19 1.53 -1.77
N LEU A 94 -6.38 2.76 -1.28
CA LEU A 94 -5.52 3.89 -1.62
C LEU A 94 -4.07 3.69 -1.12
N HIS A 95 -3.90 3.17 0.09
CA HIS A 95 -2.58 2.90 0.64
C HIS A 95 -1.88 1.72 -0.04
N LEU A 96 -2.64 0.69 -0.45
CA LEU A 96 -2.10 -0.39 -1.28
C LEU A 96 -1.67 0.11 -2.67
N ALA A 97 -2.43 1.03 -3.27
CA ALA A 97 -2.02 1.67 -4.52
C ALA A 97 -0.75 2.52 -4.35
N SER A 98 -0.60 3.20 -3.22
CA SER A 98 0.65 3.91 -2.87
C SER A 98 1.83 2.95 -2.69
N ALA A 99 1.61 1.78 -2.08
CA ALA A 99 2.63 0.77 -1.86
C ALA A 99 3.25 0.23 -3.17
N LEU A 100 2.54 0.32 -4.31
CA LEU A 100 3.10 -0.03 -5.61
C LEU A 100 4.43 0.67 -5.89
N GLN A 101 4.58 1.93 -5.47
CA GLN A 101 5.79 2.71 -5.73
C GLN A 101 7.00 2.24 -4.91
N GLN A 102 6.75 1.50 -3.81
CA GLN A 102 7.80 0.93 -2.96
C GLN A 102 8.25 -0.46 -3.42
N LEU A 103 7.49 -1.09 -4.33
CA LEU A 103 7.81 -2.42 -4.84
C LEU A 103 8.79 -2.34 -6.03
N PRO A 104 9.68 -3.34 -6.19
CA PRO A 104 10.40 -3.56 -7.45
C PRO A 104 9.43 -3.69 -8.63
N PHE A 105 9.85 -3.27 -9.82
CA PHE A 105 8.95 -3.19 -10.99
C PHE A 105 8.20 -4.49 -11.30
N ASN A 106 8.86 -5.63 -11.21
CA ASN A 106 8.24 -6.91 -11.49
C ASN A 106 7.18 -7.32 -10.46
N ASP A 107 7.33 -6.87 -9.21
CA ASP A 107 6.42 -7.19 -8.11
C ASP A 107 5.16 -6.29 -8.09
N ARG A 108 5.14 -5.23 -8.90
CA ARG A 108 3.99 -4.31 -8.98
C ARG A 108 2.79 -4.92 -9.69
N TRP A 109 3.02 -5.77 -10.69
CA TRP A 109 1.97 -6.29 -11.55
C TRP A 109 0.88 -7.10 -10.82
N PRO A 110 1.22 -8.06 -9.93
CA PRO A 110 0.20 -8.79 -9.19
C PRO A 110 -0.67 -7.90 -8.30
N LEU A 111 -0.06 -6.92 -7.61
CA LEU A 111 -0.79 -5.98 -6.77
C LEU A 111 -1.67 -5.04 -7.60
N ALA A 112 -1.16 -4.51 -8.72
CA ALA A 112 -1.93 -3.67 -9.63
C ALA A 112 -3.12 -4.44 -10.24
N ALA A 113 -2.93 -5.71 -10.59
CA ALA A 113 -4.00 -6.57 -11.08
C ALA A 113 -5.11 -6.76 -10.04
N ALA A 114 -4.76 -7.01 -8.78
CA ALA A 114 -5.72 -7.13 -7.69
C ALA A 114 -6.50 -5.81 -7.46
N LEU A 115 -5.79 -4.67 -7.37
CA LEU A 115 -6.39 -3.34 -7.18
C LEU A 115 -7.36 -2.95 -8.30
N THR A 116 -7.15 -3.44 -9.51
CA THR A 116 -7.97 -3.11 -10.68
C THR A 116 -8.94 -4.22 -11.10
N SER A 117 -9.02 -5.30 -10.31
CA SER A 117 -9.92 -6.44 -10.57
C SER A 117 -11.40 -6.11 -10.34
N HIS A 118 -11.69 -5.03 -9.62
CA HIS A 118 -13.03 -4.53 -9.32
C HIS A 118 -13.20 -3.10 -9.85
N ASP A 119 -14.45 -2.72 -10.15
CA ASP A 119 -14.80 -1.39 -10.64
C ASP A 119 -15.30 -0.45 -9.51
N THR A 120 -15.36 -0.93 -8.29
CA THR A 120 -15.87 -0.21 -7.11
C THR A 120 -15.30 1.21 -7.00
N TYR A 121 -14.01 1.36 -7.27
CA TYR A 121 -13.31 2.66 -7.20
C TYR A 121 -12.96 3.25 -8.58
N ALA A 122 -13.62 2.79 -9.65
CA ALA A 122 -13.34 3.27 -11.01
C ALA A 122 -13.60 4.78 -11.20
N LYS A 123 -14.53 5.34 -10.41
CA LYS A 123 -14.88 6.77 -10.41
C LYS A 123 -14.17 7.58 -9.32
N ASP A 124 -13.37 6.93 -8.46
CA ASP A 124 -12.58 7.64 -7.45
C ASP A 124 -11.58 8.57 -8.15
N PRO A 125 -11.44 9.84 -7.71
CA PRO A 125 -10.56 10.80 -8.37
C PRO A 125 -9.08 10.48 -8.21
N VAL A 126 -8.69 9.75 -7.17
CA VAL A 126 -7.30 9.55 -6.76
C VAL A 126 -6.81 8.12 -7.03
N LEU A 127 -7.57 7.09 -6.68
CA LEU A 127 -7.11 5.69 -6.75
C LEU A 127 -6.63 5.28 -8.15
N PRO A 128 -7.36 5.56 -9.26
CA PRO A 128 -6.88 5.22 -10.60
C PRO A 128 -5.56 5.88 -10.96
N LEU A 129 -5.33 7.12 -10.49
CA LEU A 129 -4.08 7.85 -10.70
C LEU A 129 -2.94 7.25 -9.88
N MET A 130 -3.19 6.87 -8.62
CA MET A 130 -2.19 6.23 -7.77
C MET A 130 -1.73 4.89 -8.34
N VAL A 131 -2.66 4.07 -8.84
CA VAL A 131 -2.32 2.83 -9.55
C VAL A 131 -1.48 3.14 -10.79
N TRP A 132 -1.91 4.13 -11.60
CA TRP A 132 -1.16 4.55 -12.78
C TRP A 132 0.27 4.97 -12.46
N TYR A 133 0.46 5.87 -11.50
CA TYR A 133 1.81 6.31 -11.10
C TYR A 133 2.67 5.17 -10.54
N GLY A 134 2.04 4.18 -9.90
CA GLY A 134 2.73 2.99 -9.43
C GLY A 134 3.26 2.10 -10.56
N ILE A 135 2.50 1.92 -11.65
CA ILE A 135 2.85 1.00 -12.74
C ILE A 135 3.55 1.66 -13.92
N ASN A 136 3.34 2.95 -14.18
CA ASN A 136 3.90 3.64 -15.35
C ASN A 136 5.42 3.45 -15.51
N PRO A 137 6.25 3.59 -14.46
CA PRO A 137 7.70 3.37 -14.59
C PRO A 137 8.07 1.91 -14.91
N ALA A 138 7.21 0.93 -14.60
CA ALA A 138 7.45 -0.49 -14.84
C ALA A 138 7.09 -0.93 -16.26
N ILE A 139 6.32 -0.13 -17.02
CA ILE A 139 5.87 -0.49 -18.39
C ILE A 139 7.03 -0.69 -19.38
N PRO A 140 8.04 0.18 -19.44
CA PRO A 140 9.17 -0.03 -20.34
C PRO A 140 9.92 -1.34 -20.08
N GLU A 141 10.01 -1.75 -18.81
CA GLU A 141 10.70 -2.96 -18.39
C GLU A 141 9.91 -4.24 -18.74
N ASN A 142 8.58 -4.17 -18.74
CA ASN A 142 7.75 -5.35 -19.00
C ASN A 142 6.42 -5.00 -19.69
N ARG A 143 6.49 -4.68 -21.00
CA ARG A 143 5.31 -4.36 -21.81
C ARG A 143 4.30 -5.50 -21.88
N ALA A 144 4.73 -6.76 -21.79
CA ALA A 144 3.84 -7.91 -21.81
C ALA A 144 2.90 -7.96 -20.61
N GLU A 145 3.40 -7.65 -19.40
CA GLU A 145 2.58 -7.56 -18.20
C GLU A 145 1.60 -6.37 -18.28
N ALA A 146 2.01 -5.25 -18.86
CA ALA A 146 1.11 -4.12 -19.10
C ALA A 146 -0.07 -4.50 -20.01
N VAL A 147 0.16 -5.25 -21.07
CA VAL A 147 -0.91 -5.77 -21.97
C VAL A 147 -1.82 -6.74 -21.22
N LYS A 148 -1.26 -7.66 -20.42
CA LYS A 148 -2.06 -8.56 -19.58
C LYS A 148 -2.92 -7.80 -18.58
N LEU A 149 -2.38 -6.72 -17.99
CA LEU A 149 -3.12 -5.90 -17.07
C LEU A 149 -4.30 -5.19 -17.74
N ILE A 150 -4.12 -4.62 -18.95
CA ILE A 150 -5.23 -4.03 -19.73
C ILE A 150 -6.39 -5.02 -19.88
N ALA A 151 -6.10 -6.27 -20.21
CA ALA A 151 -7.12 -7.29 -20.48
C ALA A 151 -7.97 -7.62 -19.23
N ARG A 152 -7.41 -7.45 -18.02
CA ARG A 152 -8.06 -7.81 -16.74
C ARG A 152 -8.57 -6.60 -15.95
N CYS A 153 -8.04 -5.42 -16.22
CA CYS A 153 -8.34 -4.19 -15.48
C CYS A 153 -9.80 -3.76 -15.71
N LYS A 154 -10.55 -3.58 -14.64
CA LYS A 154 -11.93 -3.07 -14.67
C LYS A 154 -12.04 -1.55 -14.47
N ILE A 155 -10.93 -0.86 -14.27
CA ILE A 155 -10.88 0.60 -14.13
C ILE A 155 -10.57 1.24 -15.50
N PRO A 156 -11.56 1.86 -16.19
CA PRO A 156 -11.38 2.37 -17.57
C PRO A 156 -10.24 3.37 -17.70
N LYS A 157 -10.07 4.25 -16.72
CA LYS A 157 -9.04 5.29 -16.72
C LYS A 157 -7.63 4.69 -16.69
N VAL A 158 -7.39 3.65 -15.89
CA VAL A 158 -6.11 2.94 -15.85
C VAL A 158 -5.82 2.24 -17.18
N ARG A 159 -6.83 1.58 -17.77
CA ARG A 159 -6.70 0.96 -19.11
C ARG A 159 -6.30 1.99 -20.17
N GLN A 160 -6.94 3.15 -20.16
CA GLN A 160 -6.66 4.23 -21.09
C GLN A 160 -5.21 4.72 -20.97
N PHE A 161 -4.73 4.95 -19.75
CA PHE A 161 -3.36 5.40 -19.51
C PHE A 161 -2.33 4.37 -19.98
N ILE A 162 -2.53 3.08 -19.67
CA ILE A 162 -1.63 2.01 -20.12
C ILE A 162 -1.62 1.93 -21.65
N ALA A 163 -2.80 1.99 -22.30
CA ALA A 163 -2.90 1.94 -23.76
C ALA A 163 -2.13 3.10 -24.41
N ARG A 164 -2.32 4.33 -23.97
CA ARG A 164 -1.57 5.50 -24.45
C ARG A 164 -0.06 5.32 -24.30
N ARG A 165 0.39 4.87 -23.13
CA ARG A 165 1.81 4.63 -22.88
C ARG A 165 2.40 3.56 -23.80
N LEU A 166 1.64 2.51 -24.12
CA LEU A 166 2.07 1.44 -25.00
C LEU A 166 2.11 1.87 -26.48
N THR A 167 1.23 2.78 -26.91
CA THR A 167 1.18 3.30 -28.29
C THR A 167 2.18 4.43 -28.54
N GLY A 168 2.83 4.95 -27.49
CA GLY A 168 3.76 6.07 -27.59
C GLY A 168 3.08 7.44 -27.68
N GLU A 169 1.75 7.51 -27.47
CA GLU A 169 1.06 8.78 -27.25
C GLU A 169 1.48 9.31 -25.87
N GLU A 170 2.40 10.27 -25.84
CA GLU A 170 2.73 10.99 -24.60
C GLU A 170 1.48 11.69 -24.08
N ASP A 171 1.28 11.65 -22.76
CA ASP A 171 0.27 12.48 -22.11
C ASP A 171 0.63 13.95 -22.37
N ILE A 172 0.04 14.54 -23.40
CA ILE A 172 0.03 15.99 -23.57
C ILE A 172 -0.86 16.48 -22.41
N VAL A 173 -0.23 16.75 -21.28
CA VAL A 173 -0.83 17.59 -20.25
C VAL A 173 -0.92 18.95 -20.90
N GLU A 174 -2.06 19.26 -21.51
CA GLU A 174 -2.41 20.64 -21.83
C GLU A 174 -2.38 21.41 -20.51
N GLU A 175 -1.25 22.08 -20.24
CA GLU A 175 -1.23 23.24 -19.36
C GLU A 175 -2.23 24.26 -19.95
N LYS A 176 -3.46 24.19 -19.48
CA LYS A 176 -4.38 25.32 -19.63
C LYS A 176 -3.80 26.46 -18.81
N LYS A 177 -2.94 27.24 -19.48
CA LYS A 177 -2.65 28.62 -19.09
C LYS A 177 -3.97 29.37 -19.07
N LYS A 178 -4.45 29.74 -17.89
CA LYS A 178 -5.27 30.91 -17.67
C LYS A 178 -4.84 31.59 -16.38
#